data_1b78dbfe6ceaeffc5a041038dde7dbcd
#
_entry.id   1b78dbfe6ceaeffc5a041038dde7dbcd
#
_cell.length_a   1.000
_cell.length_b   1.000
_cell.length_c   1.000
_cell.angle_alpha   90.00
_cell.angle_beta   90.00
_cell.angle_gamma   90.00
#
_symmetry.space_group_name_H-M   'P 1'
#
loop_
_entity.id
_entity.type
_entity.pdbx_description
1 polymer ?
#
loop_
_entity_poly.entity_id
_entity_poly.type
_entity_poly.pdbx_seq_one_letter_code
_entity_poly.pdbx_strand_id
1 'polypeptide(L)'
;MGFASAPSTSPIEARLGQNGGLMPDRVVVAVWLRTYIEPMPVLLFMFVFFSIAMTGLGLVLRARQAAYVARHRGAVPPGFADAVSLAEHQRAADYERARLRLGTAASLFGLAVALGWAVFGYDALYGGIEHLVPRGLTRSVLFLVAAGAVSSVLDLPFAILRTFGVEQRFGFNRTGPGAFALDRLKGAALSLALGVPLLYGLLWLMQRPGPWWVWAWLGLVLIMLAMMDVYPRWIAPLFNRFTPLEGPLRTRIEGLLRRCGFQASDLFVMDASRRSAHGNAYFSGLGRSKRIVLFDTLISGNSEAELEAVLAHELGHFKLNHILTGLLQTTVLLFLAFFAIGWLCKQPWLLPSFGIAHQDDALALVVGMLVVQVAGPALGIAGNWISRRHEYQADDFARRMVGAEPMVSALVRLSRDNASTLTTDPLYALVNFSHPPVPLRVQRLRDAQ
;
A
#
# COMPACT_ATOMS: atom_id res chain seq x y z
N MET A 1 12.22 28.44 -44.37
CA MET A 1 13.28 27.42 -44.11
C MET A 1 12.58 26.19 -43.53
N GLY A 2 12.63 25.08 -44.29
CA GLY A 2 11.74 23.96 -44.15
C GLY A 2 11.92 23.12 -42.89
N PHE A 3 10.83 22.84 -42.22
CA PHE A 3 10.76 21.78 -41.23
C PHE A 3 10.53 20.44 -41.95
N ALA A 4 11.51 19.55 -41.83
CA ALA A 4 11.39 18.18 -42.30
C ALA A 4 10.37 17.44 -41.44
N SER A 5 9.27 16.97 -42.07
CA SER A 5 8.29 16.09 -41.49
C SER A 5 8.93 14.69 -41.26
N ALA A 6 8.85 14.19 -40.04
CA ALA A 6 9.20 12.79 -39.72
C ALA A 6 8.23 11.83 -40.45
N PRO A 7 8.69 10.69 -40.98
CA PRO A 7 7.83 9.74 -41.67
C PRO A 7 6.97 8.97 -40.67
N SER A 8 5.64 9.11 -40.82
CA SER A 8 4.64 8.30 -40.14
C SER A 8 4.47 6.96 -40.86
N THR A 9 5.32 5.97 -40.58
CA THR A 9 5.11 4.60 -41.05
C THR A 9 4.69 3.71 -39.90
N SER A 10 3.54 3.02 -40.09
CA SER A 10 3.04 2.04 -39.10
C SER A 10 3.96 0.80 -39.06
N PRO A 11 4.01 0.02 -37.95
CA PRO A 11 4.80 -1.22 -37.86
C PRO A 11 4.46 -2.28 -38.92
N ILE A 12 3.33 -2.15 -39.60
CA ILE A 12 2.91 -3.03 -40.72
C ILE A 12 3.58 -2.59 -42.02
N GLU A 13 3.78 -1.30 -42.26
CA GLU A 13 4.47 -0.80 -43.46
C GLU A 13 5.98 -1.06 -43.42
N ALA A 14 6.59 -1.20 -42.24
CA ALA A 14 7.97 -1.60 -42.11
C ALA A 14 8.24 -3.07 -42.51
N ARG A 15 7.19 -3.88 -42.72
CA ARG A 15 7.32 -5.29 -43.23
C ARG A 15 7.39 -5.38 -44.75
N LEU A 16 7.05 -4.33 -45.47
CA LEU A 16 7.09 -4.29 -46.93
C LEU A 16 8.24 -3.41 -47.37
N GLY A 17 9.35 -3.97 -47.87
CA GLY A 17 10.36 -3.20 -48.55
C GLY A 17 9.75 -2.46 -49.76
N GLN A 18 10.37 -1.39 -50.22
CA GLN A 18 9.92 -0.57 -51.34
C GLN A 18 9.63 -1.36 -52.66
N ASN A 19 9.96 -2.63 -52.69
CA ASN A 19 9.74 -3.55 -53.84
C ASN A 19 8.83 -4.76 -53.51
N GLY A 20 8.00 -4.72 -52.45
CA GLY A 20 6.98 -5.74 -52.16
C GLY A 20 7.52 -7.10 -51.66
N GLY A 21 8.79 -7.23 -51.33
CA GLY A 21 9.39 -8.44 -50.77
C GLY A 21 9.46 -8.40 -49.23
N LEU A 22 9.21 -9.55 -48.56
CA LEU A 22 9.41 -9.71 -47.12
C LEU A 22 10.87 -9.44 -46.76
N MET A 23 11.13 -8.49 -45.88
CA MET A 23 12.46 -8.25 -45.34
C MET A 23 12.91 -9.42 -44.47
N PRO A 24 14.20 -9.83 -44.55
CA PRO A 24 14.75 -10.85 -43.67
C PRO A 24 14.56 -10.47 -42.19
N ASP A 25 14.21 -11.44 -41.32
CA ASP A 25 13.97 -11.21 -39.89
C ASP A 25 15.08 -10.42 -39.21
N ARG A 26 16.32 -10.57 -39.62
CA ARG A 26 17.47 -9.80 -39.12
C ARG A 26 17.38 -8.30 -39.43
N VAL A 27 16.79 -7.93 -40.57
CA VAL A 27 16.60 -6.52 -40.95
C VAL A 27 15.42 -5.92 -40.20
N VAL A 28 14.34 -6.69 -40.01
CA VAL A 28 13.20 -6.27 -39.20
C VAL A 28 13.63 -6.07 -37.74
N VAL A 29 14.41 -7.00 -37.19
CA VAL A 29 14.98 -6.89 -35.82
C VAL A 29 15.97 -5.71 -35.74
N ALA A 30 16.82 -5.50 -36.77
CA ALA A 30 17.76 -4.39 -36.77
C ALA A 30 17.05 -3.03 -36.93
N VAL A 31 16.00 -2.93 -37.73
CA VAL A 31 15.14 -1.72 -37.84
C VAL A 31 14.37 -1.53 -36.54
N TRP A 32 13.82 -2.59 -35.95
CA TRP A 32 13.14 -2.52 -34.66
C TRP A 32 14.10 -2.08 -33.54
N LEU A 33 15.30 -2.67 -33.46
CA LEU A 33 16.37 -2.29 -32.54
C LEU A 33 16.81 -0.84 -32.79
N ARG A 34 16.95 -0.42 -34.02
CA ARG A 34 17.36 0.95 -34.38
C ARG A 34 16.27 1.98 -34.08
N THR A 35 15.00 1.64 -34.32
CA THR A 35 13.86 2.54 -34.06
C THR A 35 13.52 2.66 -32.57
N TYR A 36 13.76 1.59 -31.78
CA TYR A 36 13.39 1.53 -30.36
C TYR A 36 14.59 1.56 -29.39
N ILE A 37 15.82 1.42 -29.90
CA ILE A 37 17.06 1.50 -29.07
C ILE A 37 17.89 2.76 -29.37
N GLU A 38 17.64 3.48 -30.46
CA GLU A 38 18.24 4.80 -30.67
C GLU A 38 17.51 5.89 -29.88
N PRO A 39 18.25 6.65 -29.15
CA PRO A 39 18.62 6.50 -27.74
C PRO A 39 17.35 6.46 -26.91
N MET A 40 17.18 5.41 -26.11
CA MET A 40 16.11 5.40 -25.09
C MET A 40 16.14 6.75 -24.40
N PRO A 41 15.04 7.55 -24.47
CA PRO A 41 15.07 8.90 -23.89
C PRO A 41 15.54 8.80 -22.45
N VAL A 42 16.43 9.64 -22.03
CA VAL A 42 17.13 9.58 -20.73
C VAL A 42 16.16 9.31 -19.58
N LEU A 43 14.97 9.91 -19.63
CA LEU A 43 13.97 9.75 -18.56
C LEU A 43 13.41 8.32 -18.49
N LEU A 44 13.08 7.69 -19.62
CA LEU A 44 12.64 6.28 -19.63
C LEU A 44 13.77 5.36 -19.15
N PHE A 45 15.01 5.60 -19.59
CA PHE A 45 16.17 4.86 -19.12
C PHE A 45 16.33 4.98 -17.60
N MET A 46 16.25 6.19 -17.06
CA MET A 46 16.30 6.42 -15.60
C MET A 46 15.17 5.69 -14.88
N PHE A 47 13.94 5.77 -15.40
CA PHE A 47 12.80 5.07 -14.83
C PHE A 47 13.03 3.54 -14.78
N VAL A 48 13.46 2.95 -15.90
CA VAL A 48 13.77 1.52 -16.01
C VAL A 48 14.89 1.13 -15.04
N PHE A 49 16.00 1.89 -15.05
CA PHE A 49 17.14 1.63 -14.18
C PHE A 49 16.75 1.67 -12.69
N PHE A 50 16.10 2.74 -12.25
CA PHE A 50 15.71 2.87 -10.86
C PHE A 50 14.64 1.83 -10.46
N SER A 51 13.69 1.52 -11.34
CA SER A 51 12.68 0.48 -11.08
C SER A 51 13.33 -0.91 -10.89
N ILE A 52 14.29 -1.26 -11.73
CA ILE A 52 15.06 -2.51 -11.61
C ILE A 52 15.93 -2.47 -10.34
N ALA A 53 16.65 -1.38 -10.09
CA ALA A 53 17.53 -1.24 -8.92
C ALA A 53 16.75 -1.35 -7.60
N MET A 54 15.61 -0.66 -7.49
CA MET A 54 14.78 -0.69 -6.28
C MET A 54 14.10 -2.05 -6.08
N THR A 55 13.63 -2.68 -7.16
CA THR A 55 13.12 -4.06 -7.10
C THR A 55 14.25 -5.02 -6.68
N GLY A 56 15.42 -4.92 -7.27
CA GLY A 56 16.59 -5.72 -6.92
C GLY A 56 16.99 -5.58 -5.46
N LEU A 57 17.03 -4.34 -4.93
CA LEU A 57 17.25 -4.08 -3.51
C LEU A 57 16.18 -4.79 -2.63
N GLY A 58 14.91 -4.66 -3.01
CA GLY A 58 13.81 -5.35 -2.31
C GLY A 58 13.95 -6.86 -2.32
N LEU A 59 14.41 -7.46 -3.44
CA LEU A 59 14.66 -8.91 -3.55
C LEU A 59 15.81 -9.36 -2.64
N VAL A 60 16.91 -8.60 -2.62
CA VAL A 60 18.06 -8.86 -1.73
C VAL A 60 17.62 -8.81 -0.26
N LEU A 61 16.86 -7.79 0.14
CA LEU A 61 16.37 -7.66 1.51
C LEU A 61 15.44 -8.82 1.90
N ARG A 62 14.53 -9.25 1.01
CA ARG A 62 13.67 -10.42 1.26
C ARG A 62 14.46 -11.72 1.34
N ALA A 63 15.46 -11.90 0.50
CA ALA A 63 16.34 -13.07 0.56
C ALA A 63 17.12 -13.11 1.89
N ARG A 64 17.65 -11.98 2.35
CA ARG A 64 18.29 -11.85 3.67
C ARG A 64 17.33 -12.22 4.81
N GLN A 65 16.10 -11.67 4.80
CA GLN A 65 15.07 -11.96 5.79
C GLN A 65 14.72 -13.45 5.78
N ALA A 66 14.49 -14.05 4.62
CA ALA A 66 14.18 -15.46 4.49
C ALA A 66 15.31 -16.38 5.03
N ALA A 67 16.56 -16.02 4.74
CA ALA A 67 17.74 -16.72 5.25
C ALA A 67 17.93 -16.54 6.76
N TYR A 68 17.68 -15.32 7.27
CA TYR A 68 17.76 -15.03 8.70
C TYR A 68 16.72 -15.84 9.49
N VAL A 69 15.46 -15.79 9.07
CA VAL A 69 14.37 -16.56 9.67
C VAL A 69 14.65 -18.08 9.61
N ALA A 70 15.16 -18.56 8.49
CA ALA A 70 15.50 -19.99 8.34
C ALA A 70 16.59 -20.44 9.33
N ARG A 71 17.64 -19.64 9.53
CA ARG A 71 18.74 -19.95 10.46
C ARG A 71 18.30 -19.98 11.92
N HIS A 72 17.32 -19.14 12.30
CA HIS A 72 16.84 -19.03 13.68
C HIS A 72 15.57 -19.85 13.95
N ARG A 73 15.11 -20.65 12.98
CA ARG A 73 13.89 -21.47 13.09
C ARG A 73 13.97 -22.56 14.16
N GLY A 74 15.18 -23.02 14.48
CA GLY A 74 15.42 -24.17 15.38
C GLY A 74 15.33 -23.86 16.87
N ALA A 75 15.27 -22.58 17.26
CA ALA A 75 15.24 -22.19 18.67
C ALA A 75 14.41 -20.92 18.87
N VAL A 76 13.55 -20.94 19.89
CA VAL A 76 12.81 -19.75 20.32
C VAL A 76 13.80 -18.74 20.91
N PRO A 77 13.72 -17.44 20.59
CA PRO A 77 14.62 -16.44 21.17
C PRO A 77 14.54 -16.40 22.70
N PRO A 78 15.66 -16.13 23.39
CA PRO A 78 15.68 -15.98 24.84
C PRO A 78 14.61 -14.99 25.32
N GLY A 79 13.93 -15.31 26.44
CA GLY A 79 12.86 -14.50 27.01
C GLY A 79 11.46 -14.70 26.39
N PHE A 80 11.33 -15.61 25.42
CA PHE A 80 10.03 -15.97 24.81
C PHE A 80 9.69 -17.46 24.96
N ALA A 81 10.62 -18.28 25.42
CA ALA A 81 10.47 -19.74 25.50
C ALA A 81 9.33 -20.18 26.44
N ASP A 82 9.03 -19.42 27.48
CA ASP A 82 7.94 -19.71 28.41
C ASP A 82 6.55 -19.41 27.84
N ALA A 83 6.47 -18.56 26.81
CA ALA A 83 5.22 -18.06 26.25
C ALA A 83 4.94 -18.54 24.81
N VAL A 84 5.98 -18.97 24.09
CA VAL A 84 5.90 -19.42 22.69
C VAL A 84 6.61 -20.76 22.57
N SER A 85 5.86 -21.78 22.17
CA SER A 85 6.43 -23.11 21.91
C SER A 85 7.30 -23.11 20.64
N LEU A 86 8.23 -24.08 20.56
CA LEU A 86 9.04 -24.24 19.35
C LEU A 86 8.18 -24.47 18.10
N ALA A 87 7.08 -25.20 18.22
CA ALA A 87 6.17 -25.45 17.10
C ALA A 87 5.50 -24.16 16.59
N GLU A 88 5.08 -23.28 17.48
CA GLU A 88 4.51 -21.95 17.12
C GLU A 88 5.56 -21.05 16.48
N HIS A 89 6.78 -21.05 17.03
CA HIS A 89 7.90 -20.30 16.44
C HIS A 89 8.23 -20.80 15.03
N GLN A 90 8.27 -22.11 14.81
CA GLN A 90 8.49 -22.72 13.50
C GLN A 90 7.36 -22.40 12.53
N ARG A 91 6.10 -22.42 12.99
CA ARG A 91 4.94 -22.04 12.19
C ARG A 91 5.03 -20.58 11.75
N ALA A 92 5.41 -19.67 12.65
CA ALA A 92 5.62 -18.24 12.34
C ALA A 92 6.75 -18.03 11.31
N ALA A 93 7.86 -18.77 11.46
CA ALA A 93 8.97 -18.75 10.52
C ALA A 93 8.56 -19.27 9.12
N ASP A 94 7.79 -20.35 9.05
CA ASP A 94 7.32 -20.93 7.79
C ASP A 94 6.27 -20.03 7.13
N TYR A 95 5.39 -19.39 7.89
CA TYR A 95 4.43 -18.40 7.40
C TYR A 95 5.13 -17.18 6.82
N GLU A 96 6.09 -16.60 7.53
CA GLU A 96 6.87 -15.46 7.02
C GLU A 96 7.60 -15.81 5.72
N ARG A 97 8.25 -17.00 5.65
CA ARG A 97 8.90 -17.46 4.42
C ARG A 97 7.93 -17.65 3.26
N ALA A 98 6.72 -18.13 3.51
CA ALA A 98 5.68 -18.26 2.48
C ALA A 98 5.25 -16.88 1.96
N ARG A 99 5.06 -15.90 2.85
CA ARG A 99 4.74 -14.52 2.49
C ARG A 99 5.87 -13.86 1.68
N LEU A 100 7.12 -14.05 2.09
CA LEU A 100 8.27 -13.52 1.37
C LEU A 100 8.41 -14.10 -0.04
N ARG A 101 8.16 -15.41 -0.23
CA ARG A 101 8.17 -16.05 -1.57
C ARG A 101 7.09 -15.46 -2.47
N LEU A 102 5.86 -15.38 -1.97
CA LEU A 102 4.77 -14.78 -2.73
C LEU A 102 5.04 -13.30 -3.04
N GLY A 103 5.54 -12.54 -2.05
CA GLY A 103 5.92 -11.14 -2.23
C GLY A 103 7.07 -10.96 -3.24
N THR A 104 8.01 -11.91 -3.33
CA THR A 104 9.07 -11.91 -4.35
C THR A 104 8.49 -12.08 -5.75
N ALA A 105 7.62 -13.08 -5.94
CA ALA A 105 6.95 -13.32 -7.22
C ALA A 105 6.09 -12.11 -7.63
N ALA A 106 5.31 -11.56 -6.70
CA ALA A 106 4.48 -10.38 -6.94
C ALA A 106 5.31 -9.15 -7.32
N SER A 107 6.50 -8.96 -6.71
CA SER A 107 7.37 -7.82 -7.05
C SER A 107 8.02 -7.95 -8.42
N LEU A 108 8.43 -9.15 -8.81
CA LEU A 108 8.97 -9.39 -10.16
C LEU A 108 7.88 -9.18 -11.22
N PHE A 109 6.69 -9.71 -10.98
CA PHE A 109 5.55 -9.50 -11.87
C PHE A 109 5.15 -8.02 -11.93
N GLY A 110 5.08 -7.34 -10.79
CA GLY A 110 4.78 -5.90 -10.72
C GLY A 110 5.81 -5.04 -11.46
N LEU A 111 7.10 -5.40 -11.41
CA LEU A 111 8.12 -4.75 -12.23
C LEU A 111 7.84 -4.96 -13.73
N ALA A 112 7.55 -6.19 -14.16
CA ALA A 112 7.23 -6.47 -15.57
C ALA A 112 5.99 -5.69 -16.03
N VAL A 113 4.95 -5.60 -15.21
CA VAL A 113 3.74 -4.81 -15.49
C VAL A 113 4.06 -3.31 -15.57
N ALA A 114 4.84 -2.77 -14.62
CA ALA A 114 5.22 -1.36 -14.64
C ALA A 114 6.04 -0.98 -15.88
N LEU A 115 7.00 -1.84 -16.27
CA LEU A 115 7.77 -1.66 -17.49
C LEU A 115 6.87 -1.81 -18.74
N GLY A 116 5.96 -2.78 -18.73
CA GLY A 116 4.99 -2.97 -19.83
C GLY A 116 4.11 -1.73 -20.01
N TRP A 117 3.57 -1.17 -18.95
CA TRP A 117 2.81 0.07 -19.00
C TRP A 117 3.65 1.25 -19.50
N ALA A 118 4.88 1.40 -19.01
CA ALA A 118 5.77 2.51 -19.37
C ALA A 118 6.21 2.48 -20.84
N VAL A 119 6.50 1.28 -21.38
CA VAL A 119 7.10 1.15 -22.70
C VAL A 119 6.07 1.12 -23.84
N PHE A 120 4.93 0.47 -23.63
CA PHE A 120 3.91 0.32 -24.68
C PHE A 120 2.47 0.35 -24.20
N GLY A 121 2.21 -0.03 -22.93
CA GLY A 121 0.85 -0.30 -22.46
C GLY A 121 -0.07 0.92 -22.47
N TYR A 122 0.43 2.07 -22.01
CA TYR A 122 -0.38 3.28 -21.97
C TYR A 122 -0.70 3.80 -23.37
N ASP A 123 0.26 3.85 -24.27
CA ASP A 123 0.05 4.35 -25.63
C ASP A 123 -0.90 3.42 -26.41
N ALA A 124 -0.67 2.11 -26.33
CA ALA A 124 -1.53 1.10 -26.99
C ALA A 124 -2.98 1.13 -26.45
N LEU A 125 -3.16 1.23 -25.13
CA LEU A 125 -4.50 1.30 -24.53
C LEU A 125 -5.22 2.57 -24.95
N TYR A 126 -4.52 3.71 -24.95
CA TYR A 126 -5.11 4.98 -25.37
C TYR A 126 -5.49 4.95 -26.86
N GLY A 127 -4.61 4.47 -27.72
CA GLY A 127 -4.87 4.28 -29.15
C GLY A 127 -6.06 3.35 -29.43
N GLY A 128 -6.22 2.27 -28.64
CA GLY A 128 -7.41 1.41 -28.74
C GLY A 128 -8.72 2.13 -28.37
N ILE A 129 -8.68 3.01 -27.35
CA ILE A 129 -9.86 3.74 -26.89
C ILE A 129 -10.23 4.90 -27.84
N GLU A 130 -9.27 5.54 -28.50
CA GLU A 130 -9.53 6.66 -29.39
C GLU A 130 -10.42 6.32 -30.58
N HIS A 131 -10.43 5.07 -31.02
CA HIS A 131 -11.34 4.57 -32.06
C HIS A 131 -12.77 4.38 -31.56
N LEU A 132 -13.00 4.35 -30.24
CA LEU A 132 -14.31 4.08 -29.63
C LEU A 132 -14.99 5.34 -29.13
N VAL A 133 -14.21 6.34 -28.66
CA VAL A 133 -14.74 7.53 -27.99
C VAL A 133 -14.07 8.80 -28.55
N PRO A 134 -14.84 9.82 -28.95
CA PRO A 134 -14.31 11.10 -29.40
C PRO A 134 -13.39 11.76 -28.37
N ARG A 135 -12.47 12.60 -28.85
CA ARG A 135 -11.53 13.35 -27.99
C ARG A 135 -12.30 14.20 -26.97
N GLY A 136 -11.86 14.14 -25.71
CA GLY A 136 -12.44 14.91 -24.62
C GLY A 136 -12.26 14.23 -23.27
N LEU A 137 -12.75 14.87 -22.20
CA LEU A 137 -12.64 14.36 -20.82
C LEU A 137 -13.10 12.92 -20.65
N THR A 138 -14.18 12.53 -21.34
CA THR A 138 -14.72 11.16 -21.25
C THR A 138 -13.72 10.11 -21.75
N ARG A 139 -13.00 10.39 -22.86
CA ARG A 139 -11.93 9.50 -23.36
C ARG A 139 -10.83 9.35 -22.31
N SER A 140 -10.35 10.46 -21.77
CA SER A 140 -9.28 10.49 -20.76
C SER A 140 -9.69 9.76 -19.47
N VAL A 141 -10.93 9.96 -19.00
CA VAL A 141 -11.46 9.21 -17.83
C VAL A 141 -11.59 7.73 -18.15
N LEU A 142 -12.14 7.36 -19.33
CA LEU A 142 -12.26 5.96 -19.73
C LEU A 142 -10.89 5.27 -19.80
N PHE A 143 -9.88 5.97 -20.34
CA PHE A 143 -8.50 5.46 -20.34
C PHE A 143 -7.98 5.18 -18.93
N LEU A 144 -8.13 6.10 -17.99
CA LEU A 144 -7.69 5.91 -16.60
C LEU A 144 -8.43 4.77 -15.91
N VAL A 145 -9.74 4.67 -16.12
CA VAL A 145 -10.56 3.56 -15.58
C VAL A 145 -10.14 2.23 -16.19
N ALA A 146 -9.92 2.18 -17.51
CA ALA A 146 -9.49 0.96 -18.20
C ALA A 146 -8.08 0.54 -17.74
N ALA A 147 -7.13 1.46 -17.62
CA ALA A 147 -5.79 1.18 -17.11
C ALA A 147 -5.84 0.64 -15.67
N GLY A 148 -6.67 1.23 -14.80
CA GLY A 148 -6.91 0.74 -13.45
C GLY A 148 -7.57 -0.64 -13.41
N ALA A 149 -8.55 -0.90 -14.29
CA ALA A 149 -9.21 -2.19 -14.40
C ALA A 149 -8.25 -3.30 -14.85
N VAL A 150 -7.46 -3.05 -15.90
CA VAL A 150 -6.41 -3.99 -16.37
C VAL A 150 -5.42 -4.27 -15.24
N SER A 151 -4.91 -3.25 -14.56
CA SER A 151 -3.98 -3.43 -13.44
C SER A 151 -4.60 -4.25 -12.31
N SER A 152 -5.89 -4.01 -11.97
CA SER A 152 -6.62 -4.78 -10.95
C SER A 152 -6.79 -6.25 -11.33
N VAL A 153 -7.02 -6.54 -12.61
CA VAL A 153 -7.11 -7.93 -13.11
C VAL A 153 -5.75 -8.60 -13.06
N LEU A 154 -4.67 -7.91 -13.43
CA LEU A 154 -3.31 -8.43 -13.35
C LEU A 154 -2.87 -8.73 -11.89
N ASP A 155 -3.35 -7.96 -10.90
CA ASP A 155 -3.06 -8.19 -9.48
C ASP A 155 -3.91 -9.30 -8.86
N LEU A 156 -5.04 -9.67 -9.46
CA LEU A 156 -6.01 -10.64 -8.92
C LEU A 156 -5.40 -12.01 -8.60
N PRO A 157 -4.53 -12.63 -9.43
CA PRO A 157 -3.89 -13.91 -9.11
C PRO A 157 -3.10 -13.87 -7.79
N PHE A 158 -2.39 -12.78 -7.51
CA PHE A 158 -1.62 -12.63 -6.26
C PHE A 158 -2.53 -12.44 -5.04
N ALA A 159 -3.66 -11.76 -5.20
CA ALA A 159 -4.67 -11.65 -4.15
C ALA A 159 -5.31 -13.01 -3.83
N ILE A 160 -5.61 -13.82 -4.84
CA ILE A 160 -6.12 -15.19 -4.70
C ILE A 160 -5.07 -16.08 -4.01
N LEU A 161 -3.83 -16.09 -4.49
CA LEU A 161 -2.73 -16.87 -3.91
C LEU A 161 -2.43 -16.46 -2.47
N ARG A 162 -2.54 -15.18 -2.13
CA ARG A 162 -2.41 -14.72 -0.75
C ARG A 162 -3.51 -15.30 0.11
N THR A 163 -4.77 -15.10 -0.28
CA THR A 163 -5.93 -15.47 0.55
C THR A 163 -6.10 -16.98 0.64
N PHE A 164 -6.19 -17.68 -0.49
CA PHE A 164 -6.50 -19.11 -0.55
C PHE A 164 -5.27 -20.01 -0.58
N GLY A 165 -4.09 -19.46 -0.88
CA GLY A 165 -2.81 -20.18 -0.79
C GLY A 165 -2.17 -20.00 0.58
N VAL A 166 -1.63 -18.81 0.84
CA VAL A 166 -0.83 -18.56 2.05
C VAL A 166 -1.70 -18.48 3.30
N GLU A 167 -2.67 -17.56 3.38
CA GLU A 167 -3.51 -17.37 4.57
C GLU A 167 -4.32 -18.64 4.91
N GLN A 168 -4.84 -19.32 3.90
CA GLN A 168 -5.56 -20.57 4.07
C GLN A 168 -4.68 -21.68 4.65
N ARG A 169 -3.47 -21.85 4.11
CA ARG A 169 -2.50 -22.87 4.55
C ARG A 169 -2.13 -22.72 6.03
N PHE A 170 -2.04 -21.49 6.50
CA PHE A 170 -1.67 -21.20 7.89
C PHE A 170 -2.88 -21.00 8.82
N GLY A 171 -4.10 -21.20 8.32
CA GLY A 171 -5.34 -21.15 9.11
C GLY A 171 -5.85 -19.74 9.43
N PHE A 172 -5.36 -18.73 8.71
CA PHE A 172 -5.78 -17.34 8.90
C PHE A 172 -6.97 -16.94 8.03
N ASN A 173 -7.12 -17.55 6.84
CA ASN A 173 -8.27 -17.28 5.99
C ASN A 173 -9.53 -17.97 6.49
N ARG A 174 -10.58 -17.18 6.69
CA ARG A 174 -11.95 -17.65 6.95
C ARG A 174 -12.95 -17.21 5.89
N THR A 175 -12.45 -16.52 4.85
CA THR A 175 -13.26 -16.02 3.75
C THR A 175 -13.51 -17.13 2.72
N GLY A 176 -14.77 -17.43 2.43
CA GLY A 176 -15.13 -18.32 1.32
C GLY A 176 -14.96 -17.63 -0.05
N PRO A 177 -14.81 -18.40 -1.16
CA PRO A 177 -14.64 -17.84 -2.49
C PRO A 177 -15.76 -16.88 -2.93
N GLY A 178 -17.02 -17.19 -2.60
CA GLY A 178 -18.16 -16.32 -2.91
C GLY A 178 -18.10 -14.98 -2.16
N ALA A 179 -17.73 -14.99 -0.87
CA ALA A 179 -17.57 -13.76 -0.08
C ALA A 179 -16.39 -12.94 -0.62
N PHE A 180 -15.28 -13.58 -1.00
CA PHE A 180 -14.15 -12.93 -1.63
C PHE A 180 -14.55 -12.21 -2.94
N ALA A 181 -15.26 -12.91 -3.82
CA ALA A 181 -15.73 -12.34 -5.08
C ALA A 181 -16.70 -11.17 -4.86
N LEU A 182 -17.65 -11.32 -3.91
CA LEU A 182 -18.59 -10.26 -3.56
C LEU A 182 -17.90 -9.03 -2.98
N ASP A 183 -16.91 -9.22 -2.12
CA ASP A 183 -16.14 -8.11 -1.54
C ASP A 183 -15.31 -7.39 -2.63
N ARG A 184 -14.78 -8.12 -3.63
CA ARG A 184 -14.10 -7.52 -4.80
C ARG A 184 -15.07 -6.72 -5.66
N LEU A 185 -16.26 -7.25 -5.92
CA LEU A 185 -17.29 -6.56 -6.70
C LEU A 185 -17.76 -5.28 -6.00
N LYS A 186 -18.04 -5.36 -4.68
CA LYS A 186 -18.40 -4.17 -3.88
C LYS A 186 -17.29 -3.12 -3.90
N GLY A 187 -16.03 -3.56 -3.74
CA GLY A 187 -14.87 -2.66 -3.81
C GLY A 187 -14.74 -1.99 -5.18
N ALA A 188 -14.91 -2.74 -6.26
CA ALA A 188 -14.88 -2.19 -7.63
C ALA A 188 -16.02 -1.19 -7.87
N ALA A 189 -17.25 -1.53 -7.46
CA ALA A 189 -18.39 -0.63 -7.58
C ALA A 189 -18.18 0.68 -6.80
N LEU A 190 -17.69 0.58 -5.56
CA LEU A 190 -17.37 1.75 -4.74
C LEU A 190 -16.24 2.59 -5.35
N SER A 191 -15.20 1.92 -5.87
CA SER A 191 -14.08 2.61 -6.55
C SER A 191 -14.54 3.35 -7.79
N LEU A 192 -15.44 2.78 -8.57
CA LEU A 192 -16.04 3.48 -9.73
C LEU A 192 -16.96 4.62 -9.29
N ALA A 193 -17.82 4.38 -8.30
CA ALA A 193 -18.78 5.39 -7.83
C ALA A 193 -18.10 6.65 -7.27
N LEU A 194 -16.98 6.48 -6.55
CA LEU A 194 -16.21 7.60 -6.00
C LEU A 194 -15.12 8.08 -6.96
N GLY A 195 -14.43 7.14 -7.61
CA GLY A 195 -13.26 7.45 -8.43
C GLY A 195 -13.60 8.16 -9.73
N VAL A 196 -14.66 7.74 -10.44
CA VAL A 196 -15.01 8.35 -11.73
C VAL A 196 -15.32 9.86 -11.59
N PRO A 197 -16.16 10.31 -10.65
CA PRO A 197 -16.36 11.75 -10.43
C PRO A 197 -15.08 12.50 -10.07
N LEU A 198 -14.21 11.88 -9.25
CA LEU A 198 -12.94 12.48 -8.88
C LEU A 198 -11.98 12.61 -10.08
N LEU A 199 -11.94 11.61 -10.96
CA LEU A 199 -11.14 11.66 -12.20
C LEU A 199 -11.66 12.76 -13.14
N TYR A 200 -12.98 12.89 -13.31
CA TYR A 200 -13.56 13.99 -14.07
C TYR A 200 -13.16 15.35 -13.48
N GLY A 201 -13.28 15.52 -12.17
CA GLY A 201 -12.89 16.73 -11.46
C GLY A 201 -11.39 17.05 -11.62
N LEU A 202 -10.52 16.06 -11.46
CA LEU A 202 -9.08 16.21 -11.62
C LEU A 202 -8.70 16.65 -13.05
N LEU A 203 -9.17 15.91 -14.06
CA LEU A 203 -8.88 16.21 -15.47
C LEU A 203 -9.48 17.55 -15.90
N TRP A 204 -10.66 17.90 -15.37
CA TRP A 204 -11.24 19.21 -15.58
C TRP A 204 -10.38 20.34 -14.98
N LEU A 205 -9.84 20.14 -13.78
CA LEU A 205 -8.87 21.07 -13.17
C LEU A 205 -7.60 21.22 -14.02
N MET A 206 -7.07 20.12 -14.57
CA MET A 206 -5.87 20.13 -15.42
C MET A 206 -6.03 21.00 -16.67
N GLN A 207 -7.25 21.10 -17.20
CA GLN A 207 -7.58 21.94 -18.37
C GLN A 207 -7.77 23.42 -18.03
N ARG A 208 -7.77 23.79 -16.73
CA ARG A 208 -7.92 25.19 -16.31
C ARG A 208 -6.57 25.90 -16.26
N PRO A 209 -6.55 27.21 -16.59
CA PRO A 209 -5.34 28.01 -16.42
C PRO A 209 -4.94 28.09 -14.94
N GLY A 210 -3.64 28.09 -14.69
CA GLY A 210 -3.09 28.22 -13.33
C GLY A 210 -2.57 26.92 -12.72
N PRO A 211 -2.31 26.90 -11.41
CA PRO A 211 -1.69 25.77 -10.72
C PRO A 211 -2.74 24.72 -10.34
N TRP A 212 -3.28 23.97 -11.32
CA TRP A 212 -4.27 22.93 -11.11
C TRP A 212 -3.89 21.94 -9.99
N TRP A 213 -2.60 21.62 -9.88
CA TRP A 213 -2.07 20.68 -8.90
C TRP A 213 -2.26 21.16 -7.46
N VAL A 214 -2.29 22.46 -7.18
CA VAL A 214 -2.60 23.02 -5.85
C VAL A 214 -4.03 22.69 -5.47
N TRP A 215 -4.98 22.92 -6.39
CA TRP A 215 -6.39 22.65 -6.14
C TRP A 215 -6.69 21.17 -6.02
N ALA A 216 -6.03 20.35 -6.83
CA ALA A 216 -6.13 18.90 -6.76
C ALA A 216 -5.54 18.36 -5.42
N TRP A 217 -4.39 18.87 -5.00
CA TRP A 217 -3.81 18.55 -3.69
C TRP A 217 -4.73 18.96 -2.54
N LEU A 218 -5.24 20.19 -2.55
CA LEU A 218 -6.17 20.68 -1.52
C LEU A 218 -7.45 19.85 -1.48
N GLY A 219 -8.04 19.54 -2.64
CA GLY A 219 -9.19 18.66 -2.75
C GLY A 219 -8.93 17.27 -2.17
N LEU A 220 -7.77 16.66 -2.47
CA LEU A 220 -7.40 15.37 -1.91
C LEU A 220 -7.21 15.42 -0.39
N VAL A 221 -6.59 16.46 0.14
CA VAL A 221 -6.44 16.65 1.60
C VAL A 221 -7.81 16.77 2.27
N LEU A 222 -8.73 17.54 1.70
CA LEU A 222 -10.11 17.66 2.21
C LEU A 222 -10.85 16.31 2.17
N ILE A 223 -10.71 15.56 1.08
CA ILE A 223 -11.29 14.22 0.96
C ILE A 223 -10.68 13.28 2.01
N MET A 224 -9.36 13.31 2.21
CA MET A 224 -8.67 12.49 3.22
C MET A 224 -9.19 12.81 4.63
N LEU A 225 -9.37 14.09 4.97
CA LEU A 225 -9.95 14.51 6.25
C LEU A 225 -11.41 14.05 6.38
N ALA A 226 -12.22 14.21 5.35
CA ALA A 226 -13.61 13.74 5.35
C ALA A 226 -13.71 12.21 5.50
N MET A 227 -12.82 11.46 4.83
CA MET A 227 -12.77 10.00 4.90
C MET A 227 -12.43 9.46 6.30
N MET A 228 -11.76 10.21 7.16
CA MET A 228 -11.54 9.81 8.56
C MET A 228 -12.86 9.65 9.34
N ASP A 229 -13.92 10.33 8.94
CA ASP A 229 -15.26 10.20 9.52
C ASP A 229 -16.21 9.34 8.66
N VAL A 230 -16.19 9.54 7.34
CA VAL A 230 -17.04 8.84 6.37
C VAL A 230 -16.74 7.33 6.33
N TYR A 231 -15.46 6.95 6.30
CA TYR A 231 -15.07 5.55 6.17
C TYR A 231 -15.64 4.67 7.32
N PRO A 232 -15.42 4.97 8.61
CA PRO A 232 -15.90 4.12 9.70
C PRO A 232 -17.42 4.11 9.86
N ARG A 233 -18.12 5.15 9.36
CA ARG A 233 -19.58 5.26 9.51
C ARG A 233 -20.36 4.66 8.35
N TRP A 234 -19.84 4.79 7.13
CA TRP A 234 -20.59 4.48 5.91
C TRP A 234 -19.95 3.38 5.07
N ILE A 235 -18.62 3.34 4.98
CA ILE A 235 -17.92 2.40 4.11
C ILE A 235 -17.63 1.09 4.82
N ALA A 236 -17.03 1.14 6.01
CA ALA A 236 -16.69 -0.08 6.76
C ALA A 236 -17.89 -0.97 7.05
N PRO A 237 -19.12 -0.45 7.33
CA PRO A 237 -20.31 -1.29 7.54
C PRO A 237 -20.80 -2.03 6.29
N LEU A 238 -20.37 -1.66 5.08
CA LEU A 238 -20.67 -2.42 3.86
C LEU A 238 -19.96 -3.78 3.84
N PHE A 239 -18.88 -3.92 4.61
CA PHE A 239 -18.04 -5.11 4.64
C PHE A 239 -18.12 -5.87 5.95
N ASN A 240 -18.29 -5.19 7.10
CA ASN A 240 -18.27 -5.79 8.44
C ASN A 240 -19.48 -5.34 9.26
N ARG A 241 -19.83 -6.13 10.28
CA ARG A 241 -20.84 -5.73 11.28
C ARG A 241 -20.15 -5.13 12.48
N PHE A 242 -20.78 -4.10 13.05
CA PHE A 242 -20.30 -3.40 14.23
C PHE A 242 -21.39 -3.48 15.29
N THR A 243 -21.04 -3.96 16.48
CA THR A 243 -21.94 -4.01 17.64
C THR A 243 -21.34 -3.18 18.76
N PRO A 244 -22.13 -2.46 19.57
CA PRO A 244 -21.62 -1.79 20.76
C PRO A 244 -20.89 -2.78 21.66
N LEU A 245 -19.76 -2.35 22.24
CA LEU A 245 -19.10 -3.12 23.30
C LEU A 245 -19.91 -2.98 24.59
N GLU A 246 -20.21 -4.09 25.25
CA GLU A 246 -20.98 -4.17 26.49
C GLU A 246 -20.22 -4.95 27.58
N GLY A 247 -20.74 -4.93 28.82
CA GLY A 247 -20.23 -5.72 29.92
C GLY A 247 -19.00 -5.15 30.64
N PRO A 248 -18.30 -5.96 31.45
CA PRO A 248 -17.22 -5.51 32.33
C PRO A 248 -16.06 -4.86 31.58
N LEU A 249 -15.71 -5.38 30.40
CA LEU A 249 -14.65 -4.84 29.55
C LEU A 249 -14.93 -3.39 29.14
N ARG A 250 -16.19 -3.03 28.84
CA ARG A 250 -16.57 -1.65 28.54
C ARG A 250 -16.26 -0.74 29.72
N THR A 251 -16.69 -1.11 30.92
CA THR A 251 -16.45 -0.32 32.15
C THR A 251 -14.95 -0.10 32.39
N ARG A 252 -14.15 -1.14 32.17
CA ARG A 252 -12.69 -1.07 32.32
C ARG A 252 -12.06 -0.11 31.32
N ILE A 253 -12.46 -0.21 30.04
CA ILE A 253 -11.97 0.68 28.98
C ILE A 253 -12.39 2.14 29.25
N GLU A 254 -13.63 2.37 29.66
CA GLU A 254 -14.10 3.73 30.05
C GLU A 254 -13.30 4.30 31.24
N GLY A 255 -12.91 3.43 32.19
CA GLY A 255 -12.00 3.78 33.27
C GLY A 255 -10.62 4.21 32.78
N LEU A 256 -10.03 3.48 31.85
CA LEU A 256 -8.76 3.84 31.20
C LEU A 256 -8.88 5.17 30.45
N LEU A 257 -9.93 5.34 29.67
CA LEU A 257 -10.18 6.56 28.91
C LEU A 257 -10.25 7.79 29.83
N ARG A 258 -10.98 7.70 30.96
CA ARG A 258 -11.05 8.77 31.98
C ARG A 258 -9.67 9.09 32.56
N ARG A 259 -8.87 8.07 32.92
CA ARG A 259 -7.49 8.28 33.43
C ARG A 259 -6.59 8.98 32.41
N CYS A 260 -6.78 8.70 31.12
CA CYS A 260 -6.03 9.34 30.03
C CYS A 260 -6.58 10.73 29.64
N GLY A 261 -7.68 11.19 30.26
CA GLY A 261 -8.34 12.46 29.90
C GLY A 261 -9.04 12.40 28.54
N PHE A 262 -9.52 11.22 28.15
CA PHE A 262 -10.22 10.98 26.90
C PHE A 262 -11.72 10.83 27.12
N GLN A 263 -12.51 11.43 26.22
CA GLN A 263 -13.92 11.13 26.06
C GLN A 263 -14.07 10.38 24.73
N ALA A 264 -14.34 9.07 24.77
CA ALA A 264 -14.78 8.35 23.61
C ALA A 264 -16.31 8.26 23.63
N SER A 265 -16.94 8.61 22.51
CA SER A 265 -18.37 8.49 22.39
C SER A 265 -18.79 7.03 22.17
N ASP A 266 -17.99 6.26 21.45
CA ASP A 266 -18.42 4.97 20.92
C ASP A 266 -17.33 3.89 20.99
N LEU A 267 -17.65 2.78 21.64
CA LEU A 267 -16.85 1.56 21.69
C LEU A 267 -17.56 0.47 20.91
N PHE A 268 -16.92 -0.08 19.87
CA PHE A 268 -17.51 -1.10 19.01
C PHE A 268 -16.67 -2.37 18.95
N VAL A 269 -17.36 -3.48 18.73
CA VAL A 269 -16.78 -4.76 18.33
C VAL A 269 -17.10 -4.99 16.86
N MET A 270 -16.08 -5.33 16.08
CA MET A 270 -16.20 -5.69 14.66
C MET A 270 -16.10 -7.21 14.49
N ASP A 271 -16.96 -7.80 13.66
CA ASP A 271 -17.01 -9.24 13.34
C ASP A 271 -15.87 -9.68 12.38
N ALA A 272 -14.64 -9.39 12.75
CA ALA A 272 -13.45 -9.68 11.94
C ALA A 272 -13.25 -11.20 11.73
N SER A 273 -13.68 -12.02 12.71
CA SER A 273 -13.59 -13.49 12.69
C SER A 273 -14.27 -14.14 11.49
N ARG A 274 -15.20 -13.46 10.83
CA ARG A 274 -15.84 -13.94 9.59
C ARG A 274 -14.88 -14.01 8.39
N ARG A 275 -13.81 -13.23 8.40
CA ARG A 275 -12.87 -13.12 7.28
C ARG A 275 -11.46 -13.55 7.63
N SER A 276 -11.02 -13.27 8.84
CA SER A 276 -9.64 -13.50 9.27
C SER A 276 -9.59 -13.95 10.72
N ALA A 277 -8.55 -14.71 11.05
CA ALA A 277 -8.22 -15.05 12.43
C ALA A 277 -7.29 -14.04 13.10
N HIS A 278 -6.79 -13.05 12.38
CA HIS A 278 -5.88 -12.02 12.92
C HIS A 278 -6.61 -11.11 13.91
N GLY A 279 -6.00 -10.94 15.11
CA GLY A 279 -6.45 -9.97 16.11
C GLY A 279 -5.94 -8.57 15.80
N ASN A 280 -6.82 -7.56 15.91
CA ASN A 280 -6.45 -6.16 15.76
C ASN A 280 -7.43 -5.23 16.51
N ALA A 281 -7.01 -3.97 16.72
CA ALA A 281 -7.85 -2.87 17.17
C ALA A 281 -7.45 -1.59 16.44
N TYR A 282 -8.37 -0.65 16.31
CA TYR A 282 -8.04 0.65 15.75
C TYR A 282 -8.92 1.77 16.30
N PHE A 283 -8.37 2.96 16.27
CA PHE A 283 -9.08 4.19 16.57
C PHE A 283 -9.41 4.92 15.26
N SER A 284 -10.58 5.56 15.23
CA SER A 284 -11.00 6.37 14.08
C SER A 284 -11.75 7.61 14.56
N GLY A 285 -11.93 8.57 13.63
CA GLY A 285 -12.62 9.82 13.89
C GLY A 285 -11.71 10.95 14.38
N LEU A 286 -12.21 12.19 14.26
CA LEU A 286 -11.52 13.42 14.65
C LEU A 286 -12.26 14.12 15.80
N GLY A 287 -11.54 14.83 16.65
CA GLY A 287 -12.11 15.68 17.69
C GLY A 287 -12.99 14.89 18.67
N ARG A 288 -14.28 15.23 18.75
CA ARG A 288 -15.27 14.60 19.63
C ARG A 288 -15.90 13.32 19.09
N SER A 289 -15.76 13.02 17.80
CA SER A 289 -16.35 11.83 17.15
C SER A 289 -15.41 10.61 17.15
N LYS A 290 -14.59 10.48 18.18
CA LYS A 290 -13.63 9.36 18.30
C LYS A 290 -14.35 8.06 18.58
N ARG A 291 -14.01 7.03 17.77
CA ARG A 291 -14.51 5.67 17.90
C ARG A 291 -13.35 4.72 18.15
N ILE A 292 -13.57 3.75 19.00
CA ILE A 292 -12.66 2.65 19.27
C ILE A 292 -13.32 1.39 18.74
N VAL A 293 -12.61 0.68 17.87
CA VAL A 293 -13.07 -0.57 17.29
C VAL A 293 -12.13 -1.69 17.68
N LEU A 294 -12.66 -2.69 18.38
CA LEU A 294 -11.97 -3.91 18.74
C LEU A 294 -12.44 -5.03 17.81
N PHE A 295 -11.51 -5.85 17.32
CA PHE A 295 -11.88 -7.06 16.61
C PHE A 295 -12.34 -8.12 17.61
N ASP A 296 -13.38 -8.86 17.27
CA ASP A 296 -13.87 -10.00 18.06
C ASP A 296 -12.77 -11.05 18.28
N THR A 297 -11.88 -11.23 17.31
CA THR A 297 -10.68 -12.08 17.40
C THR A 297 -9.67 -11.58 18.42
N LEU A 298 -9.52 -10.26 18.59
CA LEU A 298 -8.65 -9.69 19.60
C LEU A 298 -9.22 -9.91 21.00
N ILE A 299 -10.53 -9.68 21.17
CA ILE A 299 -11.21 -9.83 22.47
C ILE A 299 -11.15 -11.29 22.92
N SER A 300 -11.44 -12.24 22.03
CA SER A 300 -11.44 -13.67 22.38
C SER A 300 -10.04 -14.24 22.68
N GLY A 301 -9.00 -13.62 22.14
CA GLY A 301 -7.61 -14.08 22.28
C GLY A 301 -6.85 -13.51 23.47
N ASN A 302 -7.33 -12.43 24.12
CA ASN A 302 -6.58 -11.69 25.13
C ASN A 302 -7.34 -11.58 26.47
N SER A 303 -6.60 -11.49 27.57
CA SER A 303 -7.14 -11.13 28.87
C SER A 303 -7.55 -9.63 28.90
N GLU A 304 -8.42 -9.27 29.84
CA GLU A 304 -8.82 -7.86 30.01
C GLU A 304 -7.64 -6.92 30.27
N ALA A 305 -6.61 -7.39 31.00
CA ALA A 305 -5.40 -6.59 31.26
C ALA A 305 -4.56 -6.36 29.99
N GLU A 306 -4.45 -7.40 29.13
CA GLU A 306 -3.78 -7.28 27.83
C GLU A 306 -4.54 -6.36 26.88
N LEU A 307 -5.88 -6.46 26.85
CA LEU A 307 -6.73 -5.56 26.06
C LEU A 307 -6.60 -4.11 26.53
N GLU A 308 -6.55 -3.89 27.86
CA GLU A 308 -6.32 -2.57 28.45
C GLU A 308 -4.93 -2.01 28.05
N ALA A 309 -3.89 -2.88 28.00
CA ALA A 309 -2.55 -2.47 27.59
C ALA A 309 -2.47 -2.11 26.10
N VAL A 310 -3.09 -2.90 25.23
CA VAL A 310 -3.20 -2.58 23.80
C VAL A 310 -3.92 -1.23 23.60
N LEU A 311 -5.03 -1.03 24.30
CA LEU A 311 -5.77 0.24 24.20
C LEU A 311 -5.02 1.41 24.79
N ALA A 312 -4.23 1.23 25.88
CA ALA A 312 -3.37 2.26 26.42
C ALA A 312 -2.28 2.66 25.41
N HIS A 313 -1.70 1.68 24.67
CA HIS A 313 -0.77 1.94 23.60
C HIS A 313 -1.40 2.79 22.47
N GLU A 314 -2.57 2.38 21.99
CA GLU A 314 -3.32 3.12 20.97
C GLU A 314 -3.68 4.56 21.45
N LEU A 315 -4.09 4.71 22.72
CA LEU A 315 -4.33 6.03 23.32
C LEU A 315 -3.05 6.87 23.38
N GLY A 316 -1.88 6.24 23.53
CA GLY A 316 -0.58 6.90 23.45
C GLY A 316 -0.38 7.61 22.10
N HIS A 317 -0.74 6.97 20.99
CA HIS A 317 -0.67 7.58 19.66
C HIS A 317 -1.54 8.84 19.56
N PHE A 318 -2.72 8.83 20.16
CA PHE A 318 -3.58 10.02 20.22
C PHE A 318 -3.02 11.11 21.13
N LYS A 319 -2.63 10.74 22.35
CA LYS A 319 -2.18 11.70 23.37
C LYS A 319 -0.92 12.45 22.96
N LEU A 320 -0.04 11.76 22.23
CA LEU A 320 1.24 12.28 21.73
C LEU A 320 1.12 12.90 20.33
N ASN A 321 -0.10 13.04 19.80
CA ASN A 321 -0.39 13.65 18.49
C ASN A 321 0.30 12.93 17.29
N HIS A 322 0.61 11.63 17.40
CA HIS A 322 1.24 10.89 16.31
C HIS A 322 0.38 10.87 15.05
N ILE A 323 -0.96 10.82 15.21
CA ILE A 323 -1.90 10.88 14.09
C ILE A 323 -1.81 12.23 13.36
N LEU A 324 -1.76 13.33 14.12
CA LEU A 324 -1.61 14.67 13.54
C LEU A 324 -0.26 14.84 12.82
N THR A 325 0.81 14.33 13.43
CA THR A 325 2.15 14.33 12.83
C THR A 325 2.17 13.54 11.52
N GLY A 326 1.57 12.32 11.51
CA GLY A 326 1.44 11.50 10.32
C GLY A 326 0.60 12.17 9.22
N LEU A 327 -0.51 12.82 9.61
CA LEU A 327 -1.35 13.59 8.70
C LEU A 327 -0.57 14.75 8.06
N LEU A 328 0.17 15.52 8.86
CA LEU A 328 1.00 16.62 8.37
C LEU A 328 2.08 16.11 7.40
N GLN A 329 2.79 15.03 7.78
CA GLN A 329 3.79 14.41 6.91
C GLN A 329 3.19 13.97 5.57
N THR A 330 2.04 13.27 5.61
CA THR A 330 1.34 12.83 4.41
C THR A 330 0.92 14.03 3.55
N THR A 331 0.38 15.08 4.15
CA THR A 331 -0.03 16.31 3.48
C THR A 331 1.14 16.99 2.76
N VAL A 332 2.31 17.08 3.42
CA VAL A 332 3.52 17.65 2.82
C VAL A 332 4.06 16.78 1.69
N LEU A 333 4.12 15.45 1.87
CA LEU A 333 4.57 14.54 0.82
C LEU A 333 3.64 14.57 -0.40
N LEU A 334 2.34 14.63 -0.18
CA LEU A 334 1.35 14.81 -1.25
C LEU A 334 1.53 16.14 -1.97
N PHE A 335 1.79 17.24 -1.23
CA PHE A 335 2.09 18.54 -1.85
C PHE A 335 3.29 18.46 -2.79
N LEU A 336 4.39 17.86 -2.33
CA LEU A 336 5.59 17.68 -3.15
C LEU A 336 5.32 16.79 -4.37
N ALA A 337 4.55 15.70 -4.20
CA ALA A 337 4.18 14.82 -5.30
C ALA A 337 3.29 15.54 -6.34
N PHE A 338 2.26 16.26 -5.90
CA PHE A 338 1.38 17.03 -6.81
C PHE A 338 2.14 18.17 -7.50
N PHE A 339 3.05 18.85 -6.79
CA PHE A 339 3.94 19.84 -7.39
C PHE A 339 4.80 19.21 -8.50
N ALA A 340 5.46 18.09 -8.21
CA ALA A 340 6.31 17.40 -9.18
C ALA A 340 5.51 16.90 -10.39
N ILE A 341 4.34 16.27 -10.18
CA ILE A 341 3.46 15.82 -11.25
C ILE A 341 2.94 17.03 -12.04
N GLY A 342 2.50 18.09 -11.38
CA GLY A 342 2.00 19.30 -12.01
C GLY A 342 3.07 20.01 -12.86
N TRP A 343 4.34 19.96 -12.44
CA TRP A 343 5.46 20.45 -13.22
C TRP A 343 5.75 19.54 -14.41
N LEU A 344 5.83 18.22 -14.18
CA LEU A 344 6.11 17.23 -15.23
C LEU A 344 5.04 17.27 -16.34
N CYS A 345 3.76 17.30 -16.01
CA CYS A 345 2.68 17.31 -16.99
C CYS A 345 2.71 18.53 -17.93
N LYS A 346 3.41 19.60 -17.57
CA LYS A 346 3.62 20.78 -18.43
C LYS A 346 4.82 20.67 -19.36
N GLN A 347 5.63 19.61 -19.21
CA GLN A 347 6.83 19.46 -20.01
C GLN A 347 6.52 18.80 -21.36
N PRO A 348 6.85 19.46 -22.49
CA PRO A 348 6.57 18.89 -23.82
C PRO A 348 7.38 17.63 -24.13
N TRP A 349 8.47 17.41 -23.42
CA TRP A 349 9.31 16.22 -23.56
C TRP A 349 8.85 15.01 -22.76
N LEU A 350 7.88 15.14 -21.83
CA LEU A 350 7.48 14.06 -20.94
C LEU A 350 6.96 12.83 -21.70
N LEU A 351 5.91 13.00 -22.50
CA LEU A 351 5.30 11.87 -23.25
C LEU A 351 6.25 11.31 -24.32
N PRO A 352 6.91 12.15 -25.16
CA PRO A 352 7.90 11.65 -26.11
C PRO A 352 9.06 10.89 -25.44
N SER A 353 9.45 11.27 -24.20
CA SER A 353 10.48 10.55 -23.45
C SER A 353 10.08 9.11 -23.08
N PHE A 354 8.82 8.74 -23.19
CA PHE A 354 8.33 7.38 -23.01
C PHE A 354 7.85 6.74 -24.33
N GLY A 355 8.16 7.37 -25.48
CA GLY A 355 7.74 6.88 -26.79
C GLY A 355 6.22 7.02 -27.05
N ILE A 356 5.52 7.80 -26.23
CA ILE A 356 4.08 8.01 -26.33
C ILE A 356 3.82 9.08 -27.41
N ALA A 357 3.09 8.68 -28.47
CA ALA A 357 2.78 9.58 -29.59
C ALA A 357 1.55 10.46 -29.30
N HIS A 358 0.62 9.94 -28.53
CA HIS A 358 -0.63 10.63 -28.21
C HIS A 358 -0.41 11.75 -27.17
N GLN A 359 -1.11 12.87 -27.35
CA GLN A 359 -1.04 14.01 -26.43
C GLN A 359 -2.37 14.14 -25.68
N ASP A 360 -2.36 13.78 -24.40
CA ASP A 360 -3.53 13.84 -23.51
C ASP A 360 -3.11 14.03 -22.04
N ASP A 361 -3.92 14.79 -21.29
CA ASP A 361 -3.66 15.08 -19.87
C ASP A 361 -3.62 13.81 -19.01
N ALA A 362 -4.44 12.80 -19.34
CA ALA A 362 -4.46 11.55 -18.60
C ALA A 362 -3.19 10.72 -18.83
N LEU A 363 -2.64 10.74 -20.05
CA LEU A 363 -1.35 10.13 -20.36
C LEU A 363 -0.22 10.84 -19.60
N ALA A 364 -0.18 12.17 -19.65
CA ALA A 364 0.79 12.96 -18.90
C ALA A 364 0.70 12.70 -17.40
N LEU A 365 -0.51 12.58 -16.86
CA LEU A 365 -0.75 12.27 -15.45
C LEU A 365 -0.18 10.89 -15.07
N VAL A 366 -0.50 9.82 -15.79
CA VAL A 366 0.00 8.46 -15.44
C VAL A 366 1.52 8.35 -15.60
N VAL A 367 2.11 8.97 -16.63
CA VAL A 367 3.57 8.99 -16.82
C VAL A 367 4.24 9.83 -15.72
N GLY A 368 3.69 11.00 -15.39
CA GLY A 368 4.17 11.81 -14.27
C GLY A 368 4.12 11.05 -12.93
N MET A 369 3.06 10.29 -12.69
CA MET A 369 2.93 9.41 -11.51
C MET A 369 3.97 8.29 -11.52
N LEU A 370 4.25 7.65 -12.67
CA LEU A 370 5.31 6.64 -12.79
C LEU A 370 6.68 7.20 -12.39
N VAL A 371 7.00 8.42 -12.82
CA VAL A 371 8.28 9.08 -12.50
C VAL A 371 8.37 9.38 -11.00
N VAL A 372 7.33 9.97 -10.44
CA VAL A 372 7.32 10.39 -9.01
C VAL A 372 7.34 9.19 -8.06
N GLN A 373 6.66 8.08 -8.40
CA GLN A 373 6.64 6.90 -7.53
C GLN A 373 8.00 6.24 -7.30
N VAL A 374 8.99 6.47 -8.17
CA VAL A 374 10.36 5.96 -8.01
C VAL A 374 11.00 6.45 -6.70
N ALA A 375 10.62 7.63 -6.22
CA ALA A 375 11.09 8.17 -4.93
C ALA A 375 10.42 7.49 -3.71
N GLY A 376 9.30 6.79 -3.91
CA GLY A 376 8.48 6.20 -2.83
C GLY A 376 9.26 5.34 -1.84
N PRO A 377 10.07 4.35 -2.27
CA PRO A 377 10.84 3.51 -1.36
C PRO A 377 11.80 4.28 -0.45
N ALA A 378 12.50 5.29 -0.97
CA ALA A 378 13.41 6.12 -0.17
C ALA A 378 12.65 6.94 0.88
N LEU A 379 11.52 7.55 0.51
CA LEU A 379 10.64 8.28 1.42
C LEU A 379 10.01 7.34 2.46
N GLY A 380 9.70 6.09 2.07
CA GLY A 380 9.19 5.05 2.96
C GLY A 380 10.15 4.71 4.09
N ILE A 381 11.46 4.65 3.85
CA ILE A 381 12.49 4.39 4.88
C ILE A 381 12.45 5.49 5.95
N ALA A 382 12.38 6.75 5.54
CA ALA A 382 12.28 7.89 6.46
C ALA A 382 10.98 7.86 7.27
N GLY A 383 9.84 7.55 6.61
CA GLY A 383 8.55 7.38 7.28
C GLY A 383 8.56 6.25 8.30
N ASN A 384 9.13 5.09 7.94
CA ASN A 384 9.28 3.95 8.84
C ASN A 384 10.14 4.29 10.09
N TRP A 385 11.19 5.08 9.93
CA TRP A 385 12.01 5.50 11.05
C TRP A 385 11.23 6.38 12.04
N ILE A 386 10.43 7.33 11.56
CA ILE A 386 9.57 8.17 12.41
C ILE A 386 8.50 7.31 13.08
N SER A 387 7.84 6.41 12.33
CA SER A 387 6.82 5.50 12.85
C SER A 387 7.36 4.64 14.00
N ARG A 388 8.55 4.05 13.86
CA ARG A 388 9.17 3.27 14.95
C ARG A 388 9.44 4.09 16.21
N ARG A 389 9.76 5.39 16.09
CA ARG A 389 9.88 6.28 17.26
C ARG A 389 8.54 6.49 17.96
N HIS A 390 7.49 6.67 17.19
CA HIS A 390 6.13 6.82 17.72
C HIS A 390 5.68 5.55 18.44
N GLU A 391 6.02 4.37 17.92
CA GLU A 391 5.75 3.09 18.59
C GLU A 391 6.38 3.00 19.98
N TYR A 392 7.67 3.33 20.10
CA TYR A 392 8.35 3.34 21.39
C TYR A 392 7.73 4.37 22.38
N GLN A 393 7.30 5.51 21.89
CA GLN A 393 6.63 6.52 22.72
C GLN A 393 5.25 6.03 23.19
N ALA A 394 4.51 5.33 22.33
CA ALA A 394 3.21 4.73 22.67
C ALA A 394 3.39 3.57 23.66
N ASP A 395 4.44 2.74 23.52
CA ASP A 395 4.79 1.72 24.50
C ASP A 395 5.13 2.31 25.87
N ASP A 396 5.92 3.37 25.91
CA ASP A 396 6.26 4.09 27.15
C ASP A 396 5.03 4.72 27.80
N PHE A 397 4.05 5.20 27.00
CA PHE A 397 2.79 5.68 27.50
C PHE A 397 1.95 4.54 28.11
N ALA A 398 1.79 3.43 27.38
CA ALA A 398 1.05 2.26 27.88
C ALA A 398 1.65 1.73 29.19
N ARG A 399 2.99 1.63 29.26
CA ARG A 399 3.71 1.20 30.46
C ARG A 399 3.38 2.11 31.67
N ARG A 400 3.34 3.42 31.49
CA ARG A 400 2.97 4.34 32.58
C ARG A 400 1.52 4.21 33.03
N MET A 401 0.60 3.82 32.15
CA MET A 401 -0.82 3.73 32.45
C MET A 401 -1.24 2.40 33.09
N VAL A 402 -0.64 1.31 32.67
CA VAL A 402 -1.08 -0.06 33.02
C VAL A 402 0.05 -0.99 33.47
N GLY A 403 1.30 -0.52 33.50
CA GLY A 403 2.48 -1.32 33.83
C GLY A 403 3.12 -1.98 32.61
N ALA A 404 4.35 -2.49 32.76
CA ALA A 404 5.10 -3.12 31.68
C ALA A 404 4.60 -4.53 31.35
N GLU A 405 4.33 -5.36 32.35
CA GLU A 405 3.99 -6.78 32.14
C GLU A 405 2.72 -7.02 31.32
N PRO A 406 1.60 -6.29 31.53
CA PRO A 406 0.43 -6.43 30.66
C PRO A 406 0.73 -6.10 29.19
N MET A 407 1.59 -5.09 28.93
CA MET A 407 1.98 -4.71 27.58
C MET A 407 2.92 -5.76 26.95
N VAL A 408 3.88 -6.28 27.71
CA VAL A 408 4.77 -7.38 27.27
C VAL A 408 3.95 -8.61 26.93
N SER A 409 3.03 -9.03 27.82
CA SER A 409 2.15 -10.17 27.61
C SER A 409 1.30 -9.99 26.34
N ALA A 410 0.69 -8.82 26.16
CA ALA A 410 -0.09 -8.50 24.97
C ALA A 410 0.73 -8.59 23.67
N LEU A 411 1.96 -8.04 23.65
CA LEU A 411 2.84 -8.09 22.48
C LEU A 411 3.25 -9.52 22.13
N VAL A 412 3.58 -10.33 23.11
CA VAL A 412 3.97 -11.73 22.92
C VAL A 412 2.78 -12.54 22.40
N ARG A 413 1.60 -12.37 23.00
CA ARG A 413 0.37 -13.04 22.60
C ARG A 413 -0.05 -12.67 21.18
N LEU A 414 -0.09 -11.37 20.85
CA LEU A 414 -0.41 -10.90 19.50
C LEU A 414 0.58 -11.46 18.46
N SER A 415 1.87 -11.54 18.79
CA SER A 415 2.86 -12.15 17.89
C SER A 415 2.60 -13.62 17.67
N ARG A 416 2.28 -14.36 18.72
CA ARG A 416 1.97 -15.80 18.65
C ARG A 416 0.71 -16.03 17.82
N ASP A 417 -0.38 -15.34 18.15
CA ASP A 417 -1.71 -15.55 17.55
C ASP A 417 -1.74 -15.11 16.07
N ASN A 418 -0.97 -14.09 15.70
CA ASN A 418 -0.80 -13.63 14.33
C ASN A 418 0.35 -14.34 13.58
N ALA A 419 0.99 -15.35 14.17
CA ALA A 419 2.19 -16.01 13.66
C ALA A 419 3.26 -15.02 13.16
N SER A 420 3.46 -13.92 13.89
CA SER A 420 4.53 -12.95 13.57
C SER A 420 5.88 -13.52 14.01
N THR A 421 6.87 -13.47 13.12
CA THR A 421 8.20 -13.98 13.45
C THR A 421 8.86 -13.15 14.55
N LEU A 422 9.44 -13.84 15.55
CA LEU A 422 10.27 -13.22 16.60
C LEU A 422 11.71 -13.00 16.12
N THR A 423 12.06 -13.46 14.93
CA THR A 423 13.41 -13.35 14.37
C THR A 423 13.37 -12.55 13.08
N THR A 424 14.07 -11.42 13.04
CA THR A 424 14.04 -10.49 11.90
C THR A 424 15.45 -10.01 11.59
N ASP A 425 15.82 -10.02 10.30
CA ASP A 425 17.09 -9.44 9.84
C ASP A 425 17.07 -7.92 10.12
N PRO A 426 18.10 -7.37 10.80
CA PRO A 426 18.09 -5.96 11.20
C PRO A 426 17.97 -4.98 10.04
N LEU A 427 18.60 -5.26 8.89
CA LEU A 427 18.55 -4.40 7.71
C LEU A 427 17.19 -4.47 7.05
N TYR A 428 16.58 -5.68 6.98
CA TYR A 428 15.22 -5.83 6.49
C TYR A 428 14.22 -5.05 7.35
N ALA A 429 14.34 -5.15 8.68
CA ALA A 429 13.50 -4.40 9.61
C ALA A 429 13.68 -2.88 9.47
N LEU A 430 14.94 -2.41 9.35
CA LEU A 430 15.26 -1.00 9.18
C LEU A 430 14.52 -0.38 7.97
N VAL A 431 14.50 -1.09 6.85
CA VAL A 431 13.93 -0.62 5.60
C VAL A 431 12.42 -0.82 5.52
N ASN A 432 11.92 -2.00 5.97
CA ASN A 432 10.54 -2.41 5.64
C ASN A 432 9.55 -2.30 6.81
N PHE A 433 10.01 -2.17 8.07
CA PHE A 433 9.12 -2.19 9.22
C PHE A 433 8.79 -0.79 9.72
N SER A 434 7.50 -0.48 9.77
CA SER A 434 6.96 0.71 10.45
C SER A 434 6.92 0.54 11.98
N HIS A 435 6.87 -0.71 12.47
CA HIS A 435 6.90 -1.06 13.89
C HIS A 435 8.22 -1.72 14.24
N PRO A 436 8.83 -1.44 15.40
CA PRO A 436 10.00 -2.17 15.84
C PRO A 436 9.69 -3.66 16.02
N PRO A 437 10.64 -4.59 15.74
CA PRO A 437 10.46 -5.99 16.06
C PRO A 437 10.07 -6.20 17.53
N VAL A 438 9.11 -7.11 17.77
CA VAL A 438 8.57 -7.36 19.12
C VAL A 438 9.66 -7.67 20.16
N PRO A 439 10.71 -8.43 19.86
CA PRO A 439 11.79 -8.63 20.85
C PRO A 439 12.43 -7.31 21.33
N LEU A 440 12.62 -6.34 20.46
CA LEU A 440 13.20 -5.04 20.84
C LEU A 440 12.22 -4.21 21.70
N ARG A 441 10.92 -4.27 21.41
CA ARG A 441 9.88 -3.61 22.21
C ARG A 441 9.82 -4.23 23.62
N VAL A 442 9.78 -5.55 23.70
CA VAL A 442 9.73 -6.30 24.98
C VAL A 442 10.98 -6.01 25.83
N GLN A 443 12.17 -6.07 25.22
CA GLN A 443 13.40 -5.74 25.91
C GLN A 443 13.34 -4.33 26.50
N ARG A 444 12.99 -3.32 25.68
CA ARG A 444 12.89 -1.92 26.14
C ARG A 444 11.88 -1.74 27.27
N LEU A 445 10.72 -2.41 27.20
CA LEU A 445 9.70 -2.34 28.26
C LEU A 445 10.19 -2.91 29.59
N ARG A 446 11.01 -3.98 29.56
CA ARG A 446 11.62 -4.60 30.75
C ARG A 446 12.77 -3.77 31.30
N ASP A 447 13.64 -3.24 30.42
CA ASP A 447 14.80 -2.44 30.83
C ASP A 447 14.40 -1.08 31.47
N ALA A 448 13.17 -0.61 31.23
CA ALA A 448 12.64 0.63 31.74
C ALA A 448 11.84 0.45 33.07
N GLN A 449 11.81 -0.78 33.63
CA GLN A 449 11.28 -1.05 34.98
C GLN A 449 12.27 -0.57 36.03
#